data_b5d4eb04bada9401306b0443bebf1831
#
_entry.id   b5d4eb04bada9401306b0443bebf1831
#
_cell.length_a   1.000
_cell.length_b   1.000
_cell.length_c   1.000
_cell.angle_alpha   90.00
_cell.angle_beta   90.00
_cell.angle_gamma   90.00
#
_symmetry.space_group_name_H-M   'P 1'
#
loop_
_entity.id
_entity.type
_entity.pdbx_description
1 polymer ?
#
loop_
_entity_poly.entity_id
_entity_poly.type
_entity_poly.pdbx_seq_one_letter_code
_entity_poly.pdbx_strand_id
1 'polypeptide(L)' 'MKTLNKILISFVATIFLLVGNAFSDNVKVGTEGAYPPWNAKDASGKLIGFEVDLAMELCKIMGHSCTMVEQDWDG' A
#
# COMPACT_ATOMS: atom_id res chain seq x y z
N MET A 1 -27.22 31.36 -14.50
CA MET A 1 -27.20 29.89 -14.65
C MET A 1 -25.88 29.34 -15.16
N LYS A 2 -25.27 29.92 -16.20
CA LYS A 2 -23.97 29.45 -16.72
C LYS A 2 -22.85 29.52 -15.69
N THR A 3 -22.84 30.55 -14.84
CA THR A 3 -21.83 30.74 -13.79
C THR A 3 -22.00 29.74 -12.65
N LEU A 4 -23.24 29.39 -12.29
CA LEU A 4 -23.55 28.43 -11.25
C LEU A 4 -23.10 27.02 -11.63
N ASN A 5 -23.29 26.62 -12.89
CA ASN A 5 -22.83 25.29 -13.37
C ASN A 5 -21.32 25.14 -13.34
N LYS A 6 -20.55 26.20 -13.66
CA LYS A 6 -19.09 26.19 -13.60
C LYS A 6 -18.57 26.04 -12.16
N ILE A 7 -19.19 26.69 -11.20
CA ILE A 7 -18.84 26.58 -9.78
C ILE A 7 -19.13 25.17 -9.27
N LEU A 8 -20.26 24.59 -9.65
CA LEU A 8 -20.65 23.23 -9.25
C LEU A 8 -19.68 22.19 -9.78
N ILE A 9 -19.27 22.28 -11.03
CA ILE A 9 -18.30 21.36 -11.65
C ILE A 9 -16.95 21.44 -10.95
N SER A 10 -16.46 22.65 -10.64
CA SER A 10 -15.20 22.84 -9.93
C SER A 10 -15.23 22.23 -8.53
N PHE A 11 -16.33 22.35 -7.81
CA PHE A 11 -16.51 21.79 -6.47
C PHE A 11 -16.49 20.26 -6.50
N VAL A 12 -17.15 19.63 -7.44
CA VAL A 12 -17.17 18.17 -7.62
C VAL A 12 -15.76 17.65 -7.95
N ALA A 13 -15.04 18.32 -8.84
CA ALA A 13 -13.67 17.93 -9.21
C ALA A 13 -12.73 17.98 -7.98
N THR A 14 -12.87 18.98 -7.13
CA THR A 14 -12.06 19.12 -5.90
C THR A 14 -12.35 17.97 -4.92
N ILE A 15 -13.60 17.59 -4.75
CA ILE A 15 -13.98 16.45 -3.87
C ILE A 15 -13.39 15.15 -4.41
N PHE A 16 -13.40 14.90 -5.71
CA PHE A 16 -12.80 13.70 -6.31
C PHE A 16 -11.32 13.60 -6.05
N LEU A 17 -10.57 14.70 -6.13
CA LEU A 17 -9.13 14.72 -5.85
C LEU A 17 -8.84 14.39 -4.38
N LEU A 18 -9.61 14.93 -3.45
CA LEU A 18 -9.47 14.66 -2.01
C LEU A 18 -9.77 13.20 -1.68
N VAL A 19 -10.84 12.64 -2.24
CA VAL A 19 -11.22 11.24 -2.05
C VAL A 19 -10.16 10.30 -2.63
N GLY A 20 -9.58 10.61 -3.80
CA GLY A 20 -8.49 9.83 -4.39
C GLY A 20 -7.27 9.73 -3.47
N ASN A 21 -6.90 10.82 -2.79
CA ASN A 21 -5.80 10.82 -1.83
C ASN A 21 -6.13 10.06 -0.54
N ALA A 22 -7.40 10.02 -0.12
CA ALA A 22 -7.83 9.36 1.10
C ALA A 22 -7.79 7.82 1.01
N PHE A 23 -7.74 7.23 -0.19
CA PHE A 23 -7.65 5.77 -0.38
C PHE A 23 -6.23 5.23 -0.39
N SER A 24 -5.23 6.08 -0.22
CA SER A 24 -3.82 5.69 -0.17
C SER A 24 -3.43 5.39 1.28
N ASP A 25 -3.67 4.15 1.73
CA ASP A 25 -3.37 3.71 3.08
C ASP A 25 -1.94 3.20 3.21
N ASN A 26 -1.36 3.38 4.40
CA ASN A 26 -0.13 2.69 4.80
C ASN A 26 -0.50 1.35 5.40
N VAL A 27 -0.10 0.27 4.74
CA VAL A 27 -0.40 -1.10 5.17
C VAL A 27 0.88 -1.77 5.64
N LYS A 28 0.84 -2.38 6.81
CA LYS A 28 1.92 -3.21 7.32
C LYS A 28 1.62 -4.66 6.98
N VAL A 29 2.55 -5.31 6.29
CA VAL A 29 2.42 -6.71 5.89
C VAL A 29 3.40 -7.54 6.72
N GLY A 30 2.86 -8.42 7.56
CA GLY A 30 3.66 -9.27 8.43
C GLY A 30 4.15 -10.54 7.74
N THR A 31 5.41 -10.88 7.98
CA THR A 31 5.99 -12.16 7.59
C THR A 31 7.00 -12.61 8.62
N GLU A 32 7.19 -13.91 8.75
CA GLU A 32 8.15 -14.46 9.74
C GLU A 32 9.61 -14.18 9.38
N GLY A 33 9.96 -14.21 8.09
CA GLY A 33 11.33 -13.99 7.64
C GLY A 33 12.26 -15.18 7.87
N ALA A 34 11.72 -16.38 8.06
CA ALA A 34 12.47 -17.57 8.45
C ALA A 34 12.22 -18.80 7.55
N TYR A 35 11.63 -18.59 6.38
CA TYR A 35 11.26 -19.67 5.45
C TYR A 35 11.79 -19.42 4.03
N PRO A 36 13.11 -19.52 3.82
CA PRO A 36 13.65 -19.37 2.46
C PRO A 36 13.16 -20.51 1.54
N PRO A 37 12.93 -20.28 0.25
CA PRO A 37 13.09 -19.01 -0.47
C PRO A 37 11.85 -18.11 -0.43
N TRP A 38 10.83 -18.49 0.32
CA TRP A 38 9.53 -17.79 0.36
C TRP A 38 9.61 -16.47 1.11
N ASN A 39 10.17 -16.52 2.32
CA ASN A 39 10.46 -15.33 3.11
C ASN A 39 11.72 -15.58 3.93
N ALA A 40 12.57 -14.59 4.00
CA ALA A 40 13.85 -14.65 4.71
C ALA A 40 14.33 -13.24 5.03
N LYS A 41 15.48 -13.14 5.68
CA LYS A 41 16.19 -11.88 5.90
C LYS A 41 17.55 -11.94 5.21
N ASP A 42 17.95 -10.84 4.57
CA ASP A 42 19.29 -10.72 4.04
C ASP A 42 20.32 -10.39 5.15
N ALA A 43 21.59 -10.22 4.79
CA ALA A 43 22.65 -9.94 5.75
C ALA A 43 22.44 -8.62 6.51
N SER A 44 21.68 -7.68 5.96
CA SER A 44 21.35 -6.40 6.62
C SER A 44 20.10 -6.48 7.50
N GLY A 45 19.40 -7.62 7.52
CA GLY A 45 18.14 -7.81 8.24
C GLY A 45 16.91 -7.41 7.45
N LYS A 46 17.06 -7.11 6.16
CA LYS A 46 15.92 -6.76 5.29
C LYS A 46 15.13 -8.02 4.93
N LEU A 47 13.81 -7.93 5.00
CA LEU A 47 12.92 -9.00 4.57
C LEU A 47 12.96 -9.15 3.05
N ILE A 48 13.20 -10.37 2.58
CA ILE A 48 13.33 -10.75 1.17
C ILE A 48 12.58 -12.06 0.90
N GLY A 49 12.40 -12.39 -0.36
CA GLY A 49 11.84 -13.65 -0.81
C GLY A 49 10.64 -13.47 -1.71
N PHE A 50 10.17 -14.60 -2.26
CA PHE A 50 9.06 -14.63 -3.21
C PHE A 50 7.78 -14.01 -2.63
N GLU A 51 7.44 -14.34 -1.39
CA GLU A 51 6.23 -13.80 -0.74
C GLU A 51 6.32 -12.29 -0.51
N VAL A 52 7.51 -11.81 -0.18
CA VAL A 52 7.77 -10.38 0.01
C VAL A 52 7.57 -9.64 -1.31
N ASP A 53 8.16 -10.13 -2.39
CA ASP A 53 8.04 -9.53 -3.71
C ASP A 53 6.58 -9.55 -4.20
N LEU A 54 5.88 -10.65 -3.98
CA LEU A 54 4.46 -10.78 -4.33
C LEU A 54 3.60 -9.78 -3.55
N ALA A 55 3.79 -9.69 -2.24
CA ALA A 55 3.04 -8.77 -1.39
C ALA A 55 3.24 -7.32 -1.82
N MET A 56 4.47 -6.92 -2.10
CA MET A 56 4.77 -5.55 -2.53
C MET A 56 4.17 -5.25 -3.90
N GLU A 57 4.16 -6.21 -4.83
CA GLU A 57 3.53 -6.02 -6.13
C GLU A 57 2.01 -5.91 -6.02
N LEU A 58 1.38 -6.74 -5.19
CA LEU A 58 -0.06 -6.66 -4.92
C LEU A 58 -0.43 -5.32 -4.29
N CYS A 59 0.36 -4.83 -3.35
CA CYS A 59 0.16 -3.52 -2.74
C CYS A 59 0.20 -2.40 -3.77
N LYS A 60 1.15 -2.46 -4.70
CA LYS A 60 1.26 -1.50 -5.78
C LYS A 60 0.03 -1.51 -6.69
N ILE A 61 -0.45 -2.69 -7.06
CA ILE A 61 -1.66 -2.85 -7.88
C ILE A 61 -2.89 -2.30 -7.17
N MET A 62 -3.00 -2.51 -5.87
CA MET A 62 -4.12 -1.99 -5.06
C MET A 62 -4.01 -0.50 -4.77
N GLY A 63 -2.91 0.15 -5.11
CA GLY A 63 -2.69 1.57 -4.84
C GLY A 63 -2.39 1.90 -3.39
N HIS A 64 -1.91 0.93 -2.61
CA HIS A 64 -1.51 1.12 -1.22
C HIS A 64 0.01 1.31 -1.09
N SER A 65 0.41 2.03 -0.05
CA SER A 65 1.79 2.08 0.40
C SER A 65 1.99 1.01 1.46
N CYS A 66 2.86 0.04 1.20
CA CYS A 66 3.03 -1.11 2.09
C CYS A 66 4.45 -1.18 2.64
N THR A 67 4.56 -1.62 3.89
CA THR A 67 5.83 -1.88 4.57
C THR A 67 5.82 -3.33 5.07
N MET A 68 6.87 -4.08 4.75
CA MET A 68 7.05 -5.42 5.28
C MET A 68 7.57 -5.33 6.71
N VAL A 69 6.96 -6.10 7.60
CA VAL A 69 7.39 -6.17 9.01
C VAL A 69 7.60 -7.62 9.42
N GLU A 70 8.63 -7.85 10.25
CA GLU A 70 8.87 -9.15 10.83
C GLU A 70 7.85 -9.42 11.93
N GLN A 71 7.24 -10.61 11.88
CA GLN A 71 6.24 -11.03 12.84
C GLN A 71 6.46 -12.51 13.16
N ASP A 72 6.61 -12.81 14.44
CA ASP A 72 6.73 -14.21 14.88
C ASP A 72 5.45 -14.99 14.58
N TRP A 73 5.61 -16.25 14.19
CA TRP A 73 4.49 -17.11 13.84
C TRP A 73 3.48 -17.23 15.00
N ASP A 74 3.98 -17.34 16.22
CA ASP A 74 3.16 -17.46 17.43
C ASP A 74 2.71 -16.11 18.01
N GLY A 75 3.06 -15.05 17.37
CA GLY A 75 2.68 -13.69 17.77
C GLY A 75 1.44 -13.18 17.05
#